data_c47acd9c6aafb1edfa294b66a4fdb2c3
#
_entry.id   c47acd9c6aafb1edfa294b66a4fdb2c3
#
_cell.length_a   1.000
_cell.length_b   1.000
_cell.length_c   1.000
_cell.angle_alpha   90.00
_cell.angle_beta   90.00
_cell.angle_gamma   90.00
#
_symmetry.space_group_name_H-M   'P 1'
#
loop_
_entity.id
_entity.type
_entity.pdbx_description
1 polymer ?
#
loop_
_entity_poly.entity_id
_entity_poly.type
_entity_poly.pdbx_seq_one_letter_code
_entity_poly.pdbx_strand_id
1 'polypeptide(L)'
;LTLTTGGGGASFSSTINSQASQARALTIANTDGAVSVSGAIGTGTNGALGALIIGTAEAAGNTGNITLAAIGTDSAAGAASITVGNSRTGTLTLGGVEYFSTGAQTWESDDFNLTGADITIQTTDSNVTFQDGAAGQIVLSDTADLTIDTGSGAGNISIAPTIAGTTGGANRSEDITLDAGTGNIELLNTGAAVIATDIGDVTLTGTTISLYDNITTT
;
A
#
# COMPACT_ATOMS: atom_id res chain seq x y z
N LEU A 1 21.28 -2.34 -2.68
CA LEU A 1 21.50 -3.16 -1.48
C LEU A 1 20.45 -4.25 -1.45
N THR A 2 20.89 -5.48 -1.28
CA THR A 2 20.00 -6.61 -1.00
C THR A 2 20.31 -7.14 0.39
N LEU A 3 19.30 -7.25 1.23
CA LEU A 3 19.35 -7.92 2.51
C LEU A 3 18.50 -9.19 2.42
N THR A 4 19.13 -10.33 2.64
CA THR A 4 18.41 -11.62 2.69
C THR A 4 18.37 -12.08 4.14
N THR A 5 17.17 -12.29 4.66
CA THR A 5 16.97 -12.91 5.98
C THR A 5 16.44 -14.33 5.75
N GLY A 6 17.04 -15.33 6.44
CA GLY A 6 16.45 -16.65 6.52
C GLY A 6 15.12 -16.63 7.30
N GLY A 7 14.73 -17.69 7.98
CA GLY A 7 13.49 -17.73 8.80
C GLY A 7 13.43 -16.71 9.96
N GLY A 8 14.44 -15.85 10.14
CA GLY A 8 14.43 -14.72 11.06
C GLY A 8 13.87 -13.46 10.41
N GLY A 9 13.19 -12.61 11.17
CA GLY A 9 12.67 -11.33 10.70
C GLY A 9 13.74 -10.26 10.47
N ALA A 10 13.35 -9.13 9.86
CA ALA A 10 14.16 -7.93 9.73
C ALA A 10 13.47 -6.77 10.45
N SER A 11 14.21 -6.02 11.28
CA SER A 11 13.68 -4.85 11.97
C SER A 11 14.59 -3.65 11.77
N PHE A 12 13.99 -2.54 11.34
CA PHE A 12 14.64 -1.25 11.13
C PHE A 12 13.92 -0.20 11.96
N SER A 13 14.60 0.33 12.97
CA SER A 13 14.04 1.31 13.91
C SER A 13 14.37 2.77 13.56
N SER A 14 15.13 2.99 12.51
CA SER A 14 15.54 4.33 12.07
C SER A 14 15.19 4.55 10.60
N THR A 15 15.34 5.78 10.14
CA THR A 15 15.10 6.15 8.74
C THR A 15 16.00 5.37 7.78
N ILE A 16 15.43 5.00 6.64
CA ILE A 16 16.16 4.35 5.54
C ILE A 16 16.21 5.32 4.36
N ASN A 17 17.40 5.84 4.09
CA ASN A 17 17.58 6.79 3.00
C ASN A 17 18.69 6.33 2.04
N SER A 18 18.54 6.68 0.76
CA SER A 18 19.65 6.59 -0.17
C SER A 18 20.67 7.71 0.10
N GLN A 19 21.88 7.53 -0.37
CA GLN A 19 22.83 8.64 -0.40
C GLN A 19 22.39 9.68 -1.42
N ALA A 20 22.60 10.96 -1.10
CA ALA A 20 22.26 12.06 -1.98
C ALA A 20 22.71 11.81 -3.44
N SER A 21 21.79 12.04 -4.37
CA SER A 21 22.00 11.88 -5.81
C SER A 21 22.29 10.44 -6.29
N GLN A 22 22.07 9.43 -5.46
CA GLN A 22 22.35 8.03 -5.84
C GLN A 22 21.10 7.20 -6.16
N ALA A 23 19.95 7.50 -5.56
CA ALA A 23 18.68 6.76 -5.74
C ALA A 23 18.89 5.22 -5.82
N ARG A 24 19.55 4.64 -4.82
CA ARG A 24 19.91 3.21 -4.82
C ARG A 24 18.71 2.36 -4.46
N ALA A 25 18.54 1.24 -5.14
CA ALA A 25 17.53 0.26 -4.80
C ALA A 25 17.83 -0.42 -3.46
N LEU A 26 16.75 -0.71 -2.70
CA LEU A 26 16.77 -1.55 -1.51
C LEU A 26 15.86 -2.76 -1.73
N THR A 27 16.41 -3.94 -1.55
CA THR A 27 15.65 -5.19 -1.54
C THR A 27 15.79 -5.85 -0.17
N ILE A 28 14.67 -6.16 0.47
CA ILE A 28 14.60 -6.97 1.69
C ILE A 28 13.90 -8.27 1.31
N ALA A 29 14.70 -9.32 1.08
CA ALA A 29 14.21 -10.64 0.77
C ALA A 29 14.12 -11.46 2.07
N ASN A 30 12.92 -11.62 2.60
CA ASN A 30 12.66 -12.47 3.76
C ASN A 30 11.97 -13.77 3.32
N THR A 31 12.27 -14.88 3.99
CA THR A 31 11.65 -16.17 3.68
C THR A 31 10.45 -16.48 4.57
N ASP A 32 10.52 -16.33 5.88
CA ASP A 32 9.42 -16.67 6.80
C ASP A 32 9.25 -15.67 7.96
N GLY A 33 10.20 -14.76 8.14
CA GLY A 33 10.20 -13.85 9.27
C GLY A 33 9.44 -12.55 8.97
N ALA A 34 8.94 -11.90 10.01
CA ALA A 34 8.32 -10.59 9.87
C ALA A 34 9.33 -9.51 9.45
N VAL A 35 8.90 -8.56 8.64
CA VAL A 35 9.67 -7.35 8.33
C VAL A 35 8.99 -6.16 9.00
N SER A 36 9.73 -5.43 9.83
CA SER A 36 9.25 -4.23 10.49
C SER A 36 10.15 -3.05 10.19
N VAL A 37 9.60 -2.02 9.58
CA VAL A 37 10.27 -0.74 9.33
C VAL A 37 9.48 0.34 10.04
N SER A 38 9.94 0.74 11.23
CA SER A 38 9.29 1.76 12.04
C SER A 38 9.84 3.18 11.80
N GLY A 39 10.95 3.30 11.10
CA GLY A 39 11.47 4.58 10.63
C GLY A 39 10.99 4.88 9.21
N ALA A 40 10.80 6.16 8.88
CA ALA A 40 10.38 6.55 7.54
C ALA A 40 11.42 6.20 6.47
N ILE A 41 10.96 5.92 5.24
CA ILE A 41 11.80 5.52 4.11
C ILE A 41 11.86 6.65 3.08
N GLY A 42 13.06 6.97 2.60
CA GLY A 42 13.24 7.91 1.49
C GLY A 42 12.92 9.36 1.81
N THR A 43 12.91 9.72 3.10
CA THR A 43 12.57 11.07 3.54
C THR A 43 13.79 11.98 3.57
N GLY A 44 13.55 13.29 3.43
CA GLY A 44 14.60 14.32 3.45
C GLY A 44 15.19 14.63 2.07
N THR A 45 15.99 15.66 2.03
CA THR A 45 16.58 16.15 0.78
C THR A 45 17.48 15.10 0.14
N ASN A 46 17.10 14.56 -1.00
CA ASN A 46 17.80 13.50 -1.73
C ASN A 46 17.85 12.12 -1.02
N GLY A 47 16.94 11.85 -0.10
CA GLY A 47 16.86 10.55 0.59
C GLY A 47 16.14 9.44 -0.21
N ALA A 48 15.48 9.77 -1.32
CA ALA A 48 14.69 8.84 -2.11
C ALA A 48 15.49 7.62 -2.58
N LEU A 49 14.87 6.46 -2.47
CA LEU A 49 15.41 5.21 -3.00
C LEU A 49 15.19 5.12 -4.53
N GLY A 50 15.94 4.26 -5.21
CA GLY A 50 15.56 3.77 -6.53
C GLY A 50 14.30 2.89 -6.42
N ALA A 51 14.44 1.59 -6.55
CA ALA A 51 13.34 0.69 -6.23
C ALA A 51 13.37 0.30 -4.74
N LEU A 52 12.21 0.25 -4.09
CA LEU A 52 11.99 -0.40 -2.80
C LEU A 52 11.26 -1.72 -3.03
N ILE A 53 11.86 -2.82 -2.61
CA ILE A 53 11.32 -4.17 -2.79
C ILE A 53 11.39 -4.90 -1.44
N ILE A 54 10.24 -5.34 -0.90
CA ILE A 54 10.16 -6.04 0.39
C ILE A 54 9.30 -7.30 0.24
N GLY A 55 9.79 -8.43 0.72
CA GLY A 55 8.98 -9.64 0.84
C GLY A 55 8.77 -10.43 -0.44
N THR A 56 9.64 -10.32 -1.44
CA THR A 56 9.46 -10.93 -2.78
C THR A 56 9.89 -12.38 -2.91
N ALA A 57 10.40 -13.03 -1.88
CA ALA A 57 10.79 -14.44 -1.97
C ALA A 57 9.58 -15.36 -1.79
N GLU A 58 9.02 -15.84 -2.88
CA GLU A 58 7.90 -16.80 -2.91
C GLU A 58 8.33 -18.24 -2.53
N ALA A 59 9.12 -18.42 -1.50
CA ALA A 59 9.38 -19.77 -0.99
C ALA A 59 8.14 -20.31 -0.26
N ALA A 60 7.85 -21.60 -0.42
CA ALA A 60 6.78 -22.24 0.33
C ALA A 60 7.02 -22.06 1.85
N GLY A 61 6.09 -21.40 2.54
CA GLY A 61 6.21 -21.07 3.97
C GLY A 61 6.39 -19.59 4.28
N ASN A 62 6.54 -18.73 3.28
CA ASN A 62 6.75 -17.29 3.48
C ASN A 62 5.43 -16.57 3.84
N THR A 63 5.03 -16.66 5.11
CA THR A 63 3.82 -16.05 5.68
C THR A 63 4.13 -14.90 6.63
N GLY A 64 5.33 -14.34 6.54
CA GLY A 64 5.74 -13.27 7.44
C GLY A 64 4.93 -11.98 7.25
N ASN A 65 4.56 -11.36 8.36
CA ASN A 65 3.88 -10.07 8.33
C ASN A 65 4.86 -8.95 7.98
N ILE A 66 4.37 -7.92 7.31
CA ILE A 66 5.16 -6.73 6.98
C ILE A 66 4.51 -5.51 7.64
N THR A 67 5.31 -4.71 8.35
CA THR A 67 4.84 -3.45 8.94
C THR A 67 5.72 -2.32 8.44
N LEU A 68 5.12 -1.29 7.89
CA LEU A 68 5.82 -0.14 7.32
C LEU A 68 5.34 1.18 7.93
N ALA A 69 6.31 2.03 8.25
CA ALA A 69 6.09 3.46 8.43
C ALA A 69 5.98 4.16 7.05
N ALA A 70 5.91 5.48 7.04
CA ALA A 70 5.77 6.27 5.82
C ALA A 70 6.92 6.05 4.82
N ILE A 71 6.61 6.19 3.53
CA ILE A 71 7.56 6.18 2.42
C ILE A 71 7.43 7.51 1.67
N GLY A 72 8.44 8.36 1.76
CA GLY A 72 8.39 9.71 1.22
C GLY A 72 7.73 10.71 2.15
N THR A 73 7.32 11.82 1.56
CA THR A 73 6.56 12.90 2.19
C THR A 73 5.59 13.49 1.17
N ASP A 74 4.59 14.25 1.61
CA ASP A 74 3.59 14.95 0.78
C ASP A 74 4.15 15.77 -0.40
N SER A 75 5.41 16.06 -0.41
CA SER A 75 6.08 16.84 -1.45
C SER A 75 7.25 16.13 -2.12
N ALA A 76 7.61 14.92 -1.69
CA ALA A 76 8.78 14.22 -2.21
C ALA A 76 8.63 12.70 -2.15
N ALA A 77 8.68 12.05 -3.30
CA ALA A 77 8.67 10.60 -3.40
C ALA A 77 9.79 9.95 -2.59
N GLY A 78 9.46 8.93 -1.83
CA GLY A 78 10.41 8.14 -1.05
C GLY A 78 11.14 7.09 -1.87
N ALA A 79 10.60 6.70 -3.02
CA ALA A 79 11.20 5.72 -3.92
C ALA A 79 10.81 5.99 -5.38
N ALA A 80 11.60 5.46 -6.32
CA ALA A 80 11.23 5.46 -7.73
C ALA A 80 10.10 4.45 -8.02
N SER A 81 10.06 3.33 -7.32
CA SER A 81 8.95 2.37 -7.33
C SER A 81 8.88 1.62 -6.01
N ILE A 82 7.71 1.07 -5.70
CA ILE A 82 7.45 0.31 -4.48
C ILE A 82 6.86 -1.04 -4.87
N THR A 83 7.43 -2.13 -4.35
CA THR A 83 6.86 -3.48 -4.41
C THR A 83 6.98 -4.10 -3.04
N VAL A 84 5.86 -4.39 -2.41
CA VAL A 84 5.82 -4.92 -1.04
C VAL A 84 4.90 -6.12 -0.98
N GLY A 85 5.42 -7.18 -0.41
CA GLY A 85 4.70 -8.41 -0.20
C GLY A 85 4.77 -9.39 -1.39
N ASN A 86 4.02 -10.44 -1.28
CA ASN A 86 3.81 -11.48 -2.29
C ASN A 86 2.54 -12.27 -1.92
N SER A 87 2.11 -13.20 -2.77
CA SER A 87 0.91 -14.03 -2.60
C SER A 87 0.84 -14.87 -1.31
N ARG A 88 1.84 -14.79 -0.43
CA ARG A 88 1.93 -15.51 0.85
C ARG A 88 2.22 -14.60 2.03
N THR A 89 2.26 -13.30 1.84
CA THR A 89 2.37 -12.34 2.94
C THR A 89 1.10 -12.38 3.76
N GLY A 90 1.18 -12.70 5.06
CA GLY A 90 0.00 -12.83 5.91
C GLY A 90 -0.71 -11.48 6.10
N THR A 91 -0.09 -10.54 6.78
CA THR A 91 -0.67 -9.20 6.97
C THR A 91 0.36 -8.13 6.62
N LEU A 92 -0.05 -7.20 5.79
CA LEU A 92 0.70 -5.98 5.51
C LEU A 92 0.08 -4.81 6.28
N THR A 93 0.83 -4.26 7.24
CA THR A 93 0.39 -3.10 8.02
C THR A 93 1.04 -1.82 7.50
N LEU A 94 0.23 -0.87 7.10
CA LEU A 94 0.62 0.49 6.74
C LEU A 94 0.35 1.41 7.94
N GLY A 95 1.38 1.70 8.74
CA GLY A 95 1.29 2.53 9.94
C GLY A 95 1.69 3.99 9.74
N GLY A 96 2.17 4.35 8.56
CA GLY A 96 2.46 5.73 8.17
C GLY A 96 1.26 6.40 7.53
N VAL A 97 1.36 7.72 7.34
CA VAL A 97 0.31 8.52 6.70
C VAL A 97 0.56 8.74 5.20
N GLU A 98 1.73 8.38 4.70
CA GLU A 98 2.08 8.64 3.31
C GLU A 98 2.98 7.57 2.70
N TYR A 99 2.66 7.21 1.45
CA TYR A 99 3.37 6.23 0.63
C TYR A 99 3.51 6.76 -0.78
N PHE A 100 4.56 7.55 -1.03
CA PHE A 100 4.77 8.23 -2.31
C PHE A 100 5.94 7.65 -3.09
N SER A 101 5.72 7.33 -4.37
CA SER A 101 6.75 6.96 -5.36
C SER A 101 6.55 7.73 -6.68
N THR A 102 7.62 7.90 -7.44
CA THR A 102 7.49 8.48 -8.80
C THR A 102 6.94 7.47 -9.81
N GLY A 103 7.17 6.19 -9.61
CA GLY A 103 6.70 5.10 -10.46
C GLY A 103 5.67 4.22 -9.75
N ALA A 104 5.39 3.08 -10.34
CA ALA A 104 4.32 2.19 -9.89
C ALA A 104 4.51 1.66 -8.46
N GLN A 105 3.39 1.42 -7.81
CA GLN A 105 3.30 0.75 -6.51
C GLN A 105 2.51 -0.55 -6.64
N THR A 106 3.08 -1.63 -6.11
CA THR A 106 2.42 -2.94 -5.99
C THR A 106 2.47 -3.39 -4.55
N TRP A 107 1.31 -3.70 -4.01
CA TRP A 107 1.08 -4.15 -2.65
C TRP A 107 0.40 -5.51 -2.71
N GLU A 108 0.98 -6.54 -2.12
CA GLU A 108 0.45 -7.90 -2.18
C GLU A 108 0.48 -8.58 -0.80
N SER A 109 -0.67 -9.02 -0.32
CA SER A 109 -0.83 -9.64 1.02
C SER A 109 -2.15 -10.38 1.10
N ASP A 110 -2.27 -11.32 2.05
CA ASP A 110 -3.57 -11.92 2.37
C ASP A 110 -4.49 -10.88 3.02
N ASP A 111 -3.98 -10.04 3.93
CA ASP A 111 -4.73 -8.95 4.57
C ASP A 111 -3.91 -7.67 4.62
N PHE A 112 -4.59 -6.52 4.58
CA PHE A 112 -4.00 -5.20 4.73
C PHE A 112 -4.62 -4.48 5.92
N ASN A 113 -3.79 -4.00 6.85
CA ASN A 113 -4.21 -3.15 7.96
C ASN A 113 -3.65 -1.73 7.76
N LEU A 114 -4.53 -0.79 7.52
CA LEU A 114 -4.21 0.61 7.37
C LEU A 114 -4.44 1.29 8.74
N THR A 115 -3.37 1.43 9.52
CA THR A 115 -3.42 1.90 10.92
C THR A 115 -2.88 3.33 11.12
N GLY A 116 -2.39 3.95 10.05
CA GLY A 116 -2.11 5.39 10.04
C GLY A 116 -3.41 6.20 10.26
N ALA A 117 -3.27 7.44 10.63
CA ALA A 117 -4.38 8.40 10.49
C ALA A 117 -4.74 8.52 8.99
N ASP A 118 -5.17 9.54 8.43
CA ASP A 118 -5.46 9.63 6.99
C ASP A 118 -4.28 9.15 6.14
N ILE A 119 -4.51 8.11 5.33
CA ILE A 119 -3.45 7.45 4.56
C ILE A 119 -3.52 7.89 3.11
N THR A 120 -2.42 8.44 2.62
CA THR A 120 -2.25 8.82 1.21
C THR A 120 -1.26 7.90 0.51
N ILE A 121 -1.68 7.29 -0.57
CA ILE A 121 -0.84 6.50 -1.47
C ILE A 121 -0.76 7.25 -2.79
N GLN A 122 0.44 7.69 -3.17
CA GLN A 122 0.60 8.59 -4.30
C GLN A 122 1.68 8.11 -5.27
N THR A 123 1.41 8.29 -6.57
CA THR A 123 2.40 8.11 -7.64
C THR A 123 2.44 9.34 -8.54
N THR A 124 3.43 9.38 -9.45
CA THR A 124 3.47 10.36 -10.54
C THR A 124 3.07 9.66 -11.83
N ASP A 125 1.81 9.78 -12.21
CA ASP A 125 1.25 9.23 -13.46
C ASP A 125 1.51 7.73 -13.66
N SER A 126 1.56 6.96 -12.56
CA SER A 126 1.92 5.55 -12.56
C SER A 126 0.90 4.72 -11.77
N ASN A 127 0.84 3.42 -12.06
CA ASN A 127 -0.18 2.55 -11.49
C ASN A 127 0.00 2.31 -9.98
N VAL A 128 -1.12 2.19 -9.28
CA VAL A 128 -1.21 1.63 -7.92
C VAL A 128 -2.03 0.35 -7.99
N THR A 129 -1.46 -0.75 -7.48
CA THR A 129 -2.12 -2.05 -7.50
C THR A 129 -2.10 -2.67 -6.12
N PHE A 130 -3.26 -3.07 -5.62
CA PHE A 130 -3.43 -3.94 -4.46
C PHE A 130 -3.86 -5.31 -4.95
N GLN A 131 -3.07 -6.34 -4.60
CA GLN A 131 -3.34 -7.73 -4.91
C GLN A 131 -3.56 -8.50 -3.62
N ASP A 132 -4.51 -9.41 -3.61
CA ASP A 132 -4.68 -10.33 -2.49
C ASP A 132 -4.20 -11.74 -2.84
N GLY A 133 -3.67 -12.45 -1.84
CA GLY A 133 -3.28 -13.86 -1.98
C GLY A 133 -4.44 -14.84 -1.78
N ALA A 134 -5.48 -14.46 -1.04
CA ALA A 134 -6.56 -15.38 -0.65
C ALA A 134 -7.82 -14.68 -0.11
N ALA A 135 -8.54 -13.92 -0.91
CA ALA A 135 -9.79 -13.25 -0.51
C ALA A 135 -9.64 -12.32 0.72
N GLY A 136 -8.57 -11.54 0.74
CA GLY A 136 -8.23 -10.65 1.83
C GLY A 136 -9.00 -9.34 1.85
N GLN A 137 -8.73 -8.55 2.87
CA GLN A 137 -9.36 -7.25 3.08
C GLN A 137 -8.32 -6.15 3.28
N ILE A 138 -8.65 -4.95 2.82
CA ILE A 138 -8.04 -3.71 3.26
C ILE A 138 -8.90 -3.17 4.41
N VAL A 139 -8.40 -3.23 5.64
CA VAL A 139 -9.10 -2.74 6.81
C VAL A 139 -8.57 -1.36 7.18
N LEU A 140 -9.44 -0.36 7.17
CA LEU A 140 -9.16 1.00 7.65
C LEU A 140 -9.37 1.05 9.16
N SER A 141 -8.44 1.66 9.89
CA SER A 141 -8.63 1.94 11.33
C SER A 141 -9.73 2.97 11.53
N ASP A 142 -10.37 2.94 12.69
CA ASP A 142 -11.42 3.90 13.10
C ASP A 142 -11.01 5.35 12.82
N THR A 143 -11.80 6.06 12.04
CA THR A 143 -11.58 7.43 11.55
C THR A 143 -10.44 7.66 10.55
N ALA A 144 -9.85 6.62 9.97
CA ALA A 144 -8.78 6.77 8.99
C ALA A 144 -9.32 6.81 7.55
N ASP A 145 -9.03 7.86 6.81
CA ASP A 145 -9.37 7.96 5.39
C ASP A 145 -8.29 7.33 4.50
N LEU A 146 -8.70 6.78 3.38
CA LEU A 146 -7.80 6.28 2.35
C LEU A 146 -7.90 7.15 1.10
N THR A 147 -6.79 7.79 0.74
CA THR A 147 -6.63 8.46 -0.55
C THR A 147 -5.60 7.73 -1.40
N ILE A 148 -5.97 7.38 -2.62
CA ILE A 148 -5.03 6.91 -3.65
C ILE A 148 -5.07 7.88 -4.81
N ASP A 149 -3.93 8.51 -5.11
CA ASP A 149 -3.77 9.50 -6.17
C ASP A 149 -2.64 9.08 -7.12
N THR A 150 -2.96 8.81 -8.36
CA THR A 150 -1.95 8.46 -9.37
C THR A 150 -1.47 9.65 -10.20
N GLY A 151 -1.84 10.88 -9.82
CA GLY A 151 -1.50 12.09 -10.56
C GLY A 151 -2.51 12.40 -11.68
N SER A 152 -2.22 13.41 -12.46
CA SER A 152 -3.13 13.89 -13.52
C SER A 152 -3.04 13.10 -14.84
N GLY A 153 -2.05 12.22 -14.96
CA GLY A 153 -1.80 11.41 -16.16
C GLY A 153 -2.55 10.09 -16.19
N ALA A 154 -2.01 9.10 -16.88
CA ALA A 154 -2.68 7.83 -17.18
C ALA A 154 -2.39 6.69 -16.18
N GLY A 155 -2.06 7.01 -14.94
CA GLY A 155 -1.87 5.99 -13.89
C GLY A 155 -3.19 5.30 -13.54
N ASN A 156 -3.19 3.98 -13.50
CA ASN A 156 -4.39 3.20 -13.15
C ASN A 156 -4.38 2.82 -11.67
N ILE A 157 -5.58 2.67 -11.10
CA ILE A 157 -5.79 2.10 -9.76
C ILE A 157 -6.50 0.76 -9.92
N SER A 158 -5.91 -0.30 -9.39
CA SER A 158 -6.50 -1.64 -9.38
C SER A 158 -6.47 -2.21 -7.96
N ILE A 159 -7.65 -2.55 -7.43
CA ILE A 159 -7.80 -3.07 -6.07
C ILE A 159 -8.55 -4.39 -6.14
N ALA A 160 -7.88 -5.48 -5.77
CA ALA A 160 -8.46 -6.81 -5.72
C ALA A 160 -9.13 -7.13 -4.37
N PRO A 161 -8.54 -6.80 -3.20
CA PRO A 161 -9.18 -7.07 -1.91
C PRO A 161 -10.41 -6.19 -1.66
N THR A 162 -11.33 -6.67 -0.81
CA THR A 162 -12.44 -5.86 -0.29
C THR A 162 -11.89 -4.75 0.62
N ILE A 163 -12.48 -3.55 0.55
CA ILE A 163 -12.14 -2.46 1.48
C ILE A 163 -13.20 -2.45 2.59
N ALA A 164 -12.76 -2.45 3.84
CA ALA A 164 -13.62 -2.47 5.01
C ALA A 164 -13.25 -1.35 5.99
N GLY A 165 -14.23 -0.59 6.41
CA GLY A 165 -14.12 0.27 7.57
C GLY A 165 -14.28 -0.52 8.88
N THR A 166 -14.18 0.14 10.01
CA THR A 166 -14.32 -0.48 11.32
C THR A 166 -15.79 -0.67 11.72
N THR A 167 -16.17 -1.92 12.02
CA THR A 167 -17.53 -2.30 12.42
C THR A 167 -17.81 -2.02 13.89
N GLY A 168 -17.79 -0.84 14.39
CA GLY A 168 -18.08 -0.68 15.84
C GLY A 168 -18.02 0.73 16.39
N GLY A 169 -17.61 1.68 15.60
CA GLY A 169 -17.62 3.09 15.96
C GLY A 169 -19.02 3.70 15.80
N ALA A 170 -19.34 4.68 16.65
CA ALA A 170 -20.57 5.47 16.49
C ALA A 170 -20.53 6.40 15.28
N ASN A 171 -19.41 6.49 14.61
CA ASN A 171 -19.14 7.27 13.42
C ASN A 171 -18.43 6.36 12.40
N ARG A 172 -19.11 5.97 11.37
CA ARG A 172 -18.53 5.38 10.17
C ARG A 172 -18.05 6.55 9.34
N SER A 173 -16.83 6.95 9.58
CA SER A 173 -16.23 8.17 9.02
C SER A 173 -15.00 7.87 8.20
N GLU A 174 -14.74 6.60 7.90
CA GLU A 174 -13.66 6.23 7.00
C GLU A 174 -14.11 6.50 5.57
N ASP A 175 -13.49 7.48 4.93
CA ASP A 175 -13.78 7.84 3.56
C ASP A 175 -12.75 7.28 2.59
N ILE A 176 -13.18 7.01 1.35
CA ILE A 176 -12.29 6.53 0.30
C ILE A 176 -12.28 7.54 -0.85
N THR A 177 -11.10 8.00 -1.23
CA THR A 177 -10.87 8.81 -2.41
C THR A 177 -9.89 8.10 -3.35
N LEU A 178 -10.34 7.76 -4.55
CA LEU A 178 -9.50 7.19 -5.60
C LEU A 178 -9.48 8.15 -6.78
N ASP A 179 -8.31 8.73 -7.06
CA ASP A 179 -8.10 9.63 -8.20
C ASP A 179 -7.06 9.04 -9.16
N ALA A 180 -7.53 8.55 -10.29
CA ALA A 180 -6.72 8.01 -11.37
C ALA A 180 -6.42 9.04 -12.47
N GLY A 181 -6.75 10.32 -12.28
CA GLY A 181 -6.57 11.35 -13.30
C GLY A 181 -7.24 10.96 -14.63
N THR A 182 -6.43 10.77 -15.66
CA THR A 182 -6.91 10.24 -16.95
C THR A 182 -6.81 8.71 -17.07
N GLY A 183 -6.36 8.02 -16.04
CA GLY A 183 -6.30 6.55 -15.98
C GLY A 183 -7.64 5.92 -15.63
N ASN A 184 -7.62 4.64 -15.32
CA ASN A 184 -8.79 3.84 -15.01
C ASN A 184 -8.77 3.39 -13.55
N ILE A 185 -9.96 3.18 -12.98
CA ILE A 185 -10.15 2.54 -11.68
C ILE A 185 -10.82 1.19 -11.88
N GLU A 186 -10.26 0.16 -11.30
CA GLU A 186 -10.78 -1.20 -11.33
C GLU A 186 -10.84 -1.77 -9.90
N LEU A 187 -12.06 -2.04 -9.42
CA LEU A 187 -12.32 -2.66 -8.13
C LEU A 187 -12.84 -4.07 -8.37
N LEU A 188 -11.94 -5.06 -8.15
CA LEU A 188 -12.11 -6.42 -8.68
C LEU A 188 -12.95 -7.32 -7.80
N ASN A 189 -12.87 -7.26 -6.52
CA ASN A 189 -13.50 -8.21 -5.60
C ASN A 189 -13.22 -9.69 -5.91
N THR A 190 -12.23 -10.26 -5.28
CA THR A 190 -11.79 -11.63 -5.54
C THR A 190 -12.46 -12.69 -4.67
N GLY A 191 -13.52 -12.39 -3.93
CA GLY A 191 -14.17 -13.44 -3.12
C GLY A 191 -15.25 -13.03 -2.14
N ALA A 192 -15.52 -11.75 -1.99
CA ALA A 192 -16.61 -11.25 -1.14
C ALA A 192 -17.81 -10.79 -1.98
N ALA A 193 -18.96 -10.60 -1.36
CA ALA A 193 -20.17 -10.11 -2.03
C ALA A 193 -20.25 -8.58 -2.13
N VAL A 194 -19.19 -7.87 -1.71
CA VAL A 194 -19.12 -6.40 -1.72
C VAL A 194 -17.67 -5.93 -1.92
N ILE A 195 -17.49 -4.85 -2.66
CA ILE A 195 -16.19 -4.22 -2.90
C ILE A 195 -15.78 -3.36 -1.72
N ALA A 196 -16.74 -2.66 -1.09
CA ALA A 196 -16.52 -1.85 0.11
C ALA A 196 -17.68 -2.00 1.07
N THR A 197 -17.40 -2.03 2.37
CA THR A 197 -18.37 -2.17 3.45
C THR A 197 -17.99 -1.31 4.65
N ASP A 198 -18.99 -0.80 5.35
CA ASP A 198 -18.82 0.05 6.54
C ASP A 198 -17.98 1.31 6.27
N ILE A 199 -18.09 1.87 5.08
CA ILE A 199 -17.40 3.07 4.62
C ILE A 199 -18.37 4.24 4.59
N GLY A 200 -17.90 5.45 4.89
CA GLY A 200 -18.64 6.70 4.76
C GLY A 200 -18.79 7.10 3.30
N ASP A 201 -18.08 8.09 2.85
CA ASP A 201 -18.14 8.57 1.47
C ASP A 201 -17.11 7.83 0.58
N VAL A 202 -17.52 7.59 -0.68
CA VAL A 202 -16.62 7.04 -1.71
C VAL A 202 -16.56 7.99 -2.90
N THR A 203 -15.39 8.53 -3.16
CA THR A 203 -15.13 9.41 -4.30
C THR A 203 -14.21 8.72 -5.30
N LEU A 204 -14.64 8.60 -6.55
CA LEU A 204 -13.91 7.95 -7.63
C LEU A 204 -13.76 8.92 -8.82
N THR A 205 -12.52 9.18 -9.23
CA THR A 205 -12.18 10.02 -10.38
C THR A 205 -11.31 9.23 -11.36
N GLY A 206 -11.75 9.10 -12.60
CA GLY A 206 -11.00 8.38 -13.63
C GLY A 206 -11.73 8.36 -14.97
N THR A 207 -11.03 7.97 -16.04
CA THR A 207 -11.63 7.88 -17.38
C THR A 207 -12.61 6.71 -17.49
N THR A 208 -12.28 5.59 -16.90
CA THR A 208 -13.16 4.42 -16.80
C THR A 208 -13.17 3.92 -15.37
N ILE A 209 -14.34 3.66 -14.82
CA ILE A 209 -14.51 3.08 -13.50
C ILE A 209 -15.24 1.76 -13.66
N SER A 210 -14.55 0.66 -13.32
CA SER A 210 -15.08 -0.70 -13.40
C SER A 210 -15.29 -1.26 -12.00
N LEU A 211 -16.54 -1.49 -11.64
CA LEU A 211 -16.93 -2.08 -10.38
C LEU A 211 -17.48 -3.49 -10.65
N TYR A 212 -16.85 -4.49 -10.06
CA TYR A 212 -17.24 -5.89 -10.28
C TYR A 212 -18.23 -6.41 -9.24
N ASP A 213 -18.51 -5.61 -8.20
CA ASP A 213 -19.54 -5.90 -7.20
C ASP A 213 -20.06 -4.61 -6.54
N ASN A 214 -20.82 -4.73 -5.45
CA ASN A 214 -21.48 -3.62 -4.78
C ASN A 214 -20.54 -2.82 -3.88
N ILE A 215 -20.78 -1.52 -3.80
CA ILE A 215 -20.26 -0.65 -2.75
C ILE A 215 -21.41 -0.40 -1.77
N THR A 216 -21.20 -0.69 -0.49
CA THR A 216 -22.18 -0.41 0.57
C THR A 216 -21.64 0.69 1.46
N THR A 217 -22.19 1.87 1.34
CA THR A 217 -21.98 3.00 2.26
C THR A 217 -23.09 3.02 3.31
N THR A 218 -22.84 3.67 4.41
CA THR A 218 -23.79 3.66 5.54
C THR A 218 -24.13 5.04 6.03
#